data_a562b56e8c06df573ab15b073afb6560
#
_entry.id   a562b56e8c06df573ab15b073afb6560
#
_cell.length_a   1.000
_cell.length_b   1.000
_cell.length_c   1.000
_cell.angle_alpha   90.00
_cell.angle_beta   90.00
_cell.angle_gamma   90.00
#
_symmetry.space_group_name_H-M   'P 1'
#
loop_
_entity.id
_entity.type
_entity.pdbx_description
1 polymer ?
#
loop_
_entity_poly.entity_id
_entity_poly.type
_entity_poly.pdbx_seq_one_letter_code
_entity_poly.pdbx_strand_id
1 'polypeptide(L)'
;MKFDLIVLPVSIMIVLLLSDDKLEYLVSKLREISHIEMIRIGSRLPIVLPHRITEGLKKAIGGFHKVPVWINTQCNHPKEITEKTAKAVYELMSCGINVGNQAVLLKGINDDVETFRELHQKLLRTRIRPYYIFYCEPAPGIDHFRTPVEKGA
;
A
#
# COMPACT_ATOMS: atom_id res chain seq x y z
N MET A 1 -14.79 18.48 -14.32
CA MET A 1 -15.00 17.11 -13.82
C MET A 1 -14.28 17.02 -12.47
N LYS A 2 -15.01 17.07 -11.36
CA LYS A 2 -14.41 16.93 -10.02
C LYS A 2 -14.27 15.44 -9.73
N PHE A 3 -13.04 14.95 -9.66
CA PHE A 3 -12.76 13.63 -9.13
C PHE A 3 -12.68 13.74 -7.61
N ASP A 4 -13.75 13.45 -6.93
CA ASP A 4 -13.72 13.36 -5.47
C ASP A 4 -13.14 11.99 -5.08
N LEU A 5 -11.82 11.96 -5.08
CA LEU A 5 -11.02 10.87 -4.60
C LEU A 5 -11.01 10.93 -3.06
N ILE A 6 -11.75 10.06 -2.38
CA ILE A 6 -11.50 9.86 -0.95
C ILE A 6 -10.25 9.02 -0.80
N VAL A 7 -9.14 9.70 -0.62
CA VAL A 7 -8.00 9.14 0.06
C VAL A 7 -8.34 9.20 1.53
N LEU A 8 -8.51 8.07 2.20
CA LEU A 8 -8.40 8.05 3.64
C LEU A 8 -6.91 8.24 3.95
N PRO A 9 -6.44 9.50 4.17
CA PRO A 9 -5.05 9.77 4.49
C PRO A 9 -4.87 9.50 5.97
N VAL A 10 -5.25 8.32 6.36
CA VAL A 10 -4.90 7.93 7.68
C VAL A 10 -3.50 7.39 7.54
N SER A 11 -2.54 8.05 8.17
CA SER A 11 -1.26 7.45 8.57
C SER A 11 -1.53 6.21 9.42
N ILE A 12 -2.49 5.41 8.99
CA ILE A 12 -3.03 4.27 9.65
C ILE A 12 -2.51 3.07 8.89
N MET A 13 -1.24 2.79 9.16
CA MET A 13 -0.72 1.46 8.90
C MET A 13 -1.59 0.35 9.52
N ILE A 14 -2.56 0.71 10.35
CA ILE A 14 -3.37 -0.15 11.22
C ILE A 14 -4.85 -0.30 10.81
N VAL A 15 -5.37 0.42 9.79
CA VAL A 15 -6.79 0.28 9.40
C VAL A 15 -7.16 -1.17 9.14
N LEU A 16 -6.32 -1.92 8.46
CA LEU A 16 -6.58 -3.34 8.20
C LEU A 16 -6.46 -4.23 9.44
N LEU A 17 -6.12 -3.69 10.64
CA LEU A 17 -6.20 -4.40 11.92
C LEU A 17 -7.60 -4.31 12.57
N LEU A 18 -8.46 -3.45 12.07
CA LEU A 18 -9.85 -3.46 12.50
C LEU A 18 -10.47 -4.83 12.23
N SER A 19 -11.51 -5.17 12.99
CA SER A 19 -12.27 -6.39 12.72
C SER A 19 -12.90 -6.35 11.32
N ASP A 20 -13.10 -7.51 10.72
CA ASP A 20 -13.63 -7.63 9.37
C ASP A 20 -15.02 -6.95 9.26
N ASP A 21 -15.89 -7.10 10.29
CA ASP A 21 -17.20 -6.46 10.35
C ASP A 21 -17.11 -4.93 10.31
N LYS A 22 -16.13 -4.34 11.03
CA LYS A 22 -15.92 -2.89 11.01
C LYS A 22 -15.43 -2.40 9.66
N LEU A 23 -14.55 -3.17 9.02
CA LEU A 23 -14.06 -2.86 7.69
C LEU A 23 -15.17 -2.95 6.65
N GLU A 24 -15.99 -4.00 6.71
CA GLU A 24 -17.17 -4.17 5.85
C GLU A 24 -18.13 -2.99 6.01
N TYR A 25 -18.44 -2.63 7.25
CA TYR A 25 -19.29 -1.46 7.54
C TYR A 25 -18.73 -0.17 6.95
N LEU A 26 -17.44 0.12 7.18
CA LEU A 26 -16.82 1.34 6.66
C LEU A 26 -16.82 1.38 5.13
N VAL A 27 -16.40 0.30 4.49
CA VAL A 27 -16.33 0.22 3.03
C VAL A 27 -17.72 0.29 2.41
N SER A 28 -18.72 -0.38 3.00
CA SER A 28 -20.10 -0.30 2.52
C SER A 28 -20.65 1.12 2.61
N LYS A 29 -20.45 1.82 3.74
CA LYS A 29 -20.88 3.21 3.91
C LYS A 29 -20.20 4.17 2.94
N LEU A 30 -18.93 3.98 2.68
CA LEU A 30 -18.25 4.79 1.64
C LEU A 30 -18.79 4.53 0.25
N ARG A 31 -19.15 3.30 -0.07
CA ARG A 31 -19.75 2.93 -1.36
C ARG A 31 -21.17 3.48 -1.58
N GLU A 32 -21.91 3.79 -0.50
CA GLU A 32 -23.22 4.44 -0.55
C GLU A 32 -23.15 5.91 -0.99
N ILE A 33 -21.97 6.55 -0.86
CA ILE A 33 -21.79 7.97 -1.21
C ILE A 33 -21.65 8.10 -2.73
N SER A 34 -22.57 8.76 -3.35
CA SER A 34 -22.74 8.77 -4.81
C SER A 34 -21.58 9.37 -5.62
N HIS A 35 -20.79 10.27 -5.02
CA HIS A 35 -19.67 10.93 -5.70
C HIS A 35 -18.32 10.25 -5.45
N ILE A 36 -18.27 9.18 -4.66
CA ILE A 36 -17.05 8.40 -4.47
C ILE A 36 -16.87 7.44 -5.63
N GLU A 37 -15.74 7.53 -6.30
CA GLU A 37 -15.39 6.66 -7.42
C GLU A 37 -14.33 5.62 -7.06
N MET A 38 -13.56 5.84 -5.99
CA MET A 38 -12.50 4.93 -5.54
C MET A 38 -12.23 5.09 -4.04
N ILE A 39 -11.96 3.98 -3.37
CA ILE A 39 -11.50 3.94 -1.98
C ILE A 39 -10.03 3.54 -1.97
N ARG A 40 -9.18 4.33 -1.33
CA ARG A 40 -7.76 3.98 -1.11
C ARG A 40 -7.49 3.73 0.36
N ILE A 41 -6.87 2.61 0.65
CA ILE A 41 -6.45 2.23 2.01
C ILE A 41 -4.94 2.22 2.05
N GLY A 42 -4.33 3.10 2.87
CA GLY A 42 -2.90 3.07 3.15
C GLY A 42 -2.60 2.01 4.22
N SER A 43 -1.80 0.99 3.92
CA SER A 43 -1.44 -0.01 4.92
C SER A 43 -0.19 -0.80 4.55
N ARG A 44 0.73 -0.95 5.52
CA ARG A 44 1.88 -1.85 5.37
C ARG A 44 1.55 -3.33 5.67
N LEU A 45 0.34 -3.64 6.10
CA LEU A 45 -0.01 -5.00 6.53
C LEU A 45 0.28 -6.08 5.49
N PRO A 46 0.05 -5.90 4.18
CA PRO A 46 0.40 -6.92 3.20
C PRO A 46 1.89 -7.30 3.22
N ILE A 47 2.75 -6.37 3.66
CA ILE A 47 4.21 -6.58 3.75
C ILE A 47 4.60 -7.13 5.13
N VAL A 48 4.16 -6.45 6.22
CA VAL A 48 4.66 -6.75 7.58
C VAL A 48 3.84 -7.82 8.31
N LEU A 49 2.60 -8.02 7.92
CA LEU A 49 1.67 -8.98 8.53
C LEU A 49 0.84 -9.71 7.46
N PRO A 50 1.46 -10.40 6.49
CA PRO A 50 0.75 -10.95 5.34
C PRO A 50 -0.34 -11.96 5.72
N HIS A 51 -0.25 -12.64 6.85
CA HIS A 51 -1.26 -13.57 7.32
C HIS A 51 -2.57 -12.90 7.80
N ARG A 52 -2.60 -11.56 7.94
CA ARG A 52 -3.84 -10.82 8.18
C ARG A 52 -4.74 -10.77 6.93
N ILE A 53 -4.22 -11.10 5.76
CA ILE A 53 -5.01 -11.18 4.54
C ILE A 53 -5.78 -12.51 4.56
N THR A 54 -6.89 -12.51 5.27
CA THR A 54 -7.79 -13.65 5.48
C THR A 54 -8.98 -13.62 4.52
N GLU A 55 -9.71 -14.72 4.43
CA GLU A 55 -10.97 -14.76 3.67
C GLU A 55 -12.00 -13.75 4.19
N GLY A 56 -12.07 -13.56 5.52
CA GLY A 56 -12.94 -12.55 6.13
C GLY A 56 -12.59 -11.14 5.68
N LEU A 57 -11.29 -10.77 5.73
CA LEU A 57 -10.82 -9.47 5.24
C LEU A 57 -11.14 -9.28 3.75
N LYS A 58 -10.84 -10.29 2.93
CA LYS A 58 -11.09 -10.22 1.49
C LYS A 58 -12.57 -9.99 1.18
N LYS A 59 -13.45 -10.68 1.90
CA LYS A 59 -14.90 -10.49 1.78
C LYS A 59 -15.34 -9.11 2.22
N ALA A 60 -14.78 -8.60 3.33
CA ALA A 60 -15.14 -7.30 3.90
C ALA A 60 -14.82 -6.11 2.99
N ILE A 61 -13.66 -6.14 2.30
CA ILE A 61 -13.18 -4.98 1.52
C ILE A 61 -13.12 -5.24 0.02
N GLY A 62 -13.14 -6.49 -0.41
CA GLY A 62 -12.97 -6.90 -1.80
C GLY A 62 -14.24 -6.85 -2.63
N GLY A 63 -14.20 -7.57 -3.76
CA GLY A 63 -15.27 -7.68 -4.73
C GLY A 63 -15.15 -6.68 -5.88
N PHE A 64 -15.70 -7.09 -7.03
CA PHE A 64 -15.74 -6.27 -8.24
C PHE A 64 -16.93 -5.29 -8.19
N HIS A 65 -16.78 -4.23 -7.40
CA HIS A 65 -17.79 -3.19 -7.26
C HIS A 65 -17.53 -2.00 -8.19
N LYS A 66 -18.58 -1.20 -8.45
CA LYS A 66 -18.46 0.07 -9.16
C LYS A 66 -17.44 1.01 -8.51
N VAL A 67 -17.36 0.99 -7.17
CA VAL A 67 -16.37 1.73 -6.38
C VAL A 67 -15.29 0.75 -5.92
N PRO A 68 -14.16 0.68 -6.63
CA PRO A 68 -13.08 -0.26 -6.29
C PRO A 68 -12.31 0.17 -5.05
N VAL A 69 -11.73 -0.83 -4.36
CA VAL A 69 -10.77 -0.61 -3.28
C VAL A 69 -9.35 -0.83 -3.79
N TRP A 70 -8.46 0.08 -3.45
CA TRP A 70 -7.02 -0.02 -3.69
C TRP A 70 -6.26 0.03 -2.37
N ILE A 71 -5.20 -0.77 -2.27
CA ILE A 71 -4.29 -0.71 -1.13
C ILE A 71 -2.99 -0.05 -1.59
N ASN A 72 -2.59 1.03 -0.91
CA ASN A 72 -1.26 1.60 -1.05
C ASN A 72 -0.40 1.10 0.11
N THR A 73 0.59 0.26 -0.23
CA THR A 73 1.55 -0.24 0.76
C THR A 73 2.84 0.56 0.73
N GLN A 74 3.67 0.34 1.73
CA GLN A 74 5.01 0.93 1.82
C GLN A 74 6.03 -0.20 2.00
N CYS A 75 6.77 -0.46 0.94
CA CYS A 75 7.90 -1.38 0.91
C CYS A 75 9.11 -0.59 0.41
N ASN A 76 10.16 -0.54 1.20
CA ASN A 76 11.34 0.29 0.94
C ASN A 76 12.57 -0.51 0.54
N HIS A 77 12.57 -1.84 0.77
CA HIS A 77 13.72 -2.69 0.50
C HIS A 77 13.29 -4.04 -0.10
N PRO A 78 14.05 -4.59 -1.07
CA PRO A 78 13.70 -5.87 -1.71
C PRO A 78 13.60 -7.06 -0.75
N LYS A 79 14.28 -7.03 0.41
CA LYS A 79 14.18 -8.06 1.45
C LYS A 79 12.83 -8.12 2.15
N GLU A 80 12.03 -7.05 2.09
CA GLU A 80 10.67 -7.05 2.65
C GLU A 80 9.68 -7.88 1.83
N ILE A 81 10.00 -8.14 0.55
CA ILE A 81 9.14 -8.90 -0.35
C ILE A 81 9.50 -10.39 -0.25
N THR A 82 8.72 -11.09 0.54
CA THR A 82 8.83 -12.53 0.79
C THR A 82 7.78 -13.31 -0.02
N GLU A 83 7.89 -14.65 -0.03
CA GLU A 83 6.85 -15.52 -0.61
C GLU A 83 5.49 -15.32 0.08
N LYS A 84 5.49 -15.08 1.41
CA LYS A 84 4.26 -14.79 2.17
C LYS A 84 3.62 -13.48 1.71
N THR A 85 4.45 -12.46 1.46
CA THR A 85 4.01 -11.17 0.87
C THR A 85 3.40 -11.39 -0.52
N ALA A 86 4.08 -12.14 -1.39
CA ALA A 86 3.59 -12.43 -2.73
C ALA A 86 2.24 -13.15 -2.70
N LYS A 87 2.08 -14.15 -1.82
CA LYS A 87 0.81 -14.84 -1.62
C LYS A 87 -0.29 -13.90 -1.14
N ALA A 88 -0.03 -13.06 -0.14
CA ALA A 88 -0.99 -12.09 0.38
C ALA A 88 -1.47 -11.10 -0.69
N VAL A 89 -0.55 -10.62 -1.53
CA VAL A 89 -0.89 -9.74 -2.66
C VAL A 89 -1.73 -10.47 -3.71
N TYR A 90 -1.38 -11.72 -4.03
CA TYR A 90 -2.18 -12.54 -4.94
C TYR A 90 -3.62 -12.72 -4.42
N GLU A 91 -3.79 -13.01 -3.13
CA GLU A 91 -5.09 -13.13 -2.49
C GLU A 91 -5.91 -11.83 -2.55
N LEU A 92 -5.28 -10.67 -2.35
CA LEU A 92 -5.93 -9.36 -2.52
C LEU A 92 -6.39 -9.15 -3.97
N MET A 93 -5.52 -9.45 -4.93
CA MET A 93 -5.84 -9.29 -6.34
C MET A 93 -6.96 -10.22 -6.80
N SER A 94 -7.02 -11.44 -6.27
CA SER A 94 -8.06 -12.42 -6.61
C SER A 94 -9.47 -11.96 -6.24
N CYS A 95 -9.59 -11.02 -5.29
CA CYS A 95 -10.85 -10.39 -4.92
C CYS A 95 -11.00 -8.94 -5.46
N GLY A 96 -10.23 -8.57 -6.50
CA GLY A 96 -10.38 -7.29 -7.19
C GLY A 96 -9.69 -6.09 -6.53
N ILE A 97 -8.78 -6.33 -5.57
CA ILE A 97 -8.04 -5.26 -4.89
C ILE A 97 -6.66 -5.11 -5.52
N ASN A 98 -6.37 -3.92 -6.07
CA ASN A 98 -5.06 -3.60 -6.59
C ASN A 98 -4.14 -3.09 -5.48
N VAL A 99 -2.84 -3.39 -5.60
CA VAL A 99 -1.84 -2.98 -4.62
C VAL A 99 -0.80 -2.09 -5.29
N GLY A 100 -0.62 -0.87 -4.76
CA GLY A 100 0.42 0.06 -5.16
C GLY A 100 1.47 0.24 -4.06
N ASN A 101 2.72 0.48 -4.42
CA ASN A 101 3.81 0.76 -3.49
C ASN A 101 4.17 2.24 -3.48
N GLN A 102 4.31 2.77 -2.28
CA GLN A 102 4.83 4.11 -2.01
C GLN A 102 6.16 3.94 -1.24
N ALA A 103 7.28 3.93 -1.97
CA ALA A 103 8.60 3.82 -1.35
C ALA A 103 9.06 5.16 -0.79
N VAL A 104 9.83 5.12 0.29
CA VAL A 104 10.60 6.27 0.79
C VAL A 104 12.07 6.03 0.47
N LEU A 105 12.73 7.01 -0.13
CA LEU A 105 14.16 6.96 -0.38
C LEU A 105 14.91 7.24 0.92
N LEU A 106 15.66 6.25 1.38
CA LEU A 106 16.33 6.25 2.69
C LEU A 106 17.83 6.04 2.51
N LYS A 107 18.62 7.00 2.99
CA LYS A 107 20.09 6.96 2.94
C LYS A 107 20.64 5.71 3.61
N GLY A 108 21.50 4.99 2.90
CA GLY A 108 22.15 3.77 3.37
C GLY A 108 21.24 2.54 3.45
N ILE A 109 19.99 2.65 2.99
CA ILE A 109 19.02 1.54 2.97
C ILE A 109 18.68 1.15 1.53
N ASN A 110 18.20 2.10 0.73
CA ASN A 110 17.75 1.87 -0.64
C ASN A 110 18.12 3.03 -1.58
N ASP A 111 19.08 3.86 -1.20
CA ASP A 111 19.53 5.03 -1.97
C ASP A 111 20.65 4.71 -2.98
N ASP A 112 20.84 3.44 -3.29
CA ASP A 112 21.69 2.98 -4.39
C ASP A 112 20.85 2.36 -5.53
N VAL A 113 21.36 2.48 -6.76
CA VAL A 113 20.64 2.10 -7.98
C VAL A 113 20.31 0.60 -8.02
N GLU A 114 21.20 -0.26 -7.54
CA GLU A 114 21.01 -1.70 -7.62
C GLU A 114 19.94 -2.19 -6.67
N THR A 115 19.97 -1.75 -5.41
CA THR A 115 18.95 -2.07 -4.41
C THR A 115 17.58 -1.55 -4.86
N PHE A 116 17.55 -0.33 -5.41
CA PHE A 116 16.31 0.27 -5.89
C PHE A 116 15.74 -0.45 -7.12
N ARG A 117 16.61 -0.84 -8.05
CA ARG A 117 16.24 -1.66 -9.21
C ARG A 117 15.68 -3.02 -8.77
N GLU A 118 16.37 -3.72 -7.86
CA GLU A 118 15.91 -5.01 -7.33
C GLU A 118 14.54 -4.89 -6.65
N LEU A 119 14.33 -3.82 -5.85
CA LEU A 119 13.05 -3.55 -5.24
C LEU A 119 11.94 -3.46 -6.28
N HIS A 120 12.13 -2.64 -7.32
CA HIS A 120 11.12 -2.43 -8.36
C HIS A 120 10.85 -3.72 -9.15
N GLN A 121 11.88 -4.48 -9.49
CA GLN A 121 11.72 -5.77 -10.17
C GLN A 121 10.93 -6.78 -9.32
N LYS A 122 11.20 -6.86 -7.99
CA LYS A 122 10.45 -7.72 -7.09
C LYS A 122 9.00 -7.25 -6.94
N LEU A 123 8.75 -5.94 -6.81
CA LEU A 123 7.41 -5.37 -6.77
C LEU A 123 6.62 -5.80 -8.02
N LEU A 124 7.18 -5.62 -9.21
CA LEU A 124 6.51 -5.99 -10.46
C LEU A 124 6.24 -7.51 -10.54
N ARG A 125 7.20 -8.34 -10.17
CA ARG A 125 7.03 -9.82 -10.15
C ARG A 125 5.93 -10.25 -9.19
N THR A 126 5.75 -9.54 -8.07
CA THR A 126 4.67 -9.77 -7.10
C THR A 126 3.40 -8.99 -7.44
N ARG A 127 3.35 -8.35 -8.62
CA ARG A 127 2.20 -7.57 -9.10
C ARG A 127 1.82 -6.39 -8.21
N ILE A 128 2.76 -5.89 -7.43
CA ILE A 128 2.63 -4.63 -6.71
C ILE A 128 3.09 -3.52 -7.67
N ARG A 129 2.22 -2.56 -7.96
CA ARG A 129 2.56 -1.45 -8.84
C ARG A 129 3.46 -0.45 -8.11
N PRO A 130 4.69 -0.17 -8.58
CA PRO A 130 5.44 1.01 -8.13
C PRO A 130 4.61 2.26 -8.43
N TYR A 131 4.34 3.08 -7.41
CA TYR A 131 3.38 4.17 -7.53
C TYR A 131 4.00 5.53 -7.23
N TYR A 132 4.62 5.70 -6.05
CA TYR A 132 5.33 6.90 -5.66
C TYR A 132 6.66 6.59 -5.00
N ILE A 133 7.60 7.53 -5.15
CA ILE A 133 8.84 7.60 -4.39
C ILE A 133 8.80 8.91 -3.62
N PHE A 134 8.85 8.82 -2.32
CA PHE A 134 8.92 9.96 -1.43
C PHE A 134 10.35 10.17 -0.95
N TYR A 135 10.72 11.41 -0.70
CA TYR A 135 11.89 11.71 0.10
C TYR A 135 11.58 11.53 1.59
N CYS A 136 12.60 11.18 2.36
CA CYS A 136 12.48 11.15 3.81
C CYS A 136 12.26 12.58 4.32
N GLU A 137 11.06 12.85 4.85
CA GLU A 137 10.70 14.14 5.42
C GLU A 137 11.52 14.44 6.68
N PRO A 138 11.84 15.72 6.97
CA PRO A 138 12.53 16.09 8.19
C PRO A 138 11.61 15.82 9.40
N ALA A 139 12.08 14.93 10.27
CA ALA A 139 11.41 14.68 11.55
C ALA A 139 12.45 14.30 12.62
N PRO A 140 12.20 14.61 13.89
CA PRO A 140 13.12 14.27 14.96
C PRO A 140 13.49 12.79 14.95
N GLY A 141 14.78 12.47 14.99
CA GLY A 141 15.30 11.12 15.06
C GLY A 141 15.48 10.38 13.73
N ILE A 142 15.04 10.92 12.59
CA ILE A 142 15.17 10.26 11.28
C ILE A 142 16.02 11.04 10.26
N ASP A 143 16.58 12.18 10.62
CA ASP A 143 17.35 13.03 9.71
C ASP A 143 18.55 12.32 9.06
N HIS A 144 19.12 11.32 9.74
CA HIS A 144 20.21 10.51 9.22
C HIS A 144 19.84 9.65 8.01
N PHE A 145 18.55 9.42 7.76
CA PHE A 145 18.04 8.71 6.58
C PHE A 145 17.77 9.62 5.39
N ARG A 146 17.95 10.93 5.53
CA ARG A 146 17.68 11.86 4.43
C ARG A 146 18.73 11.76 3.33
N THR A 147 18.25 11.76 2.10
CA THR A 147 19.07 11.78 0.89
C THR A 147 19.00 13.14 0.21
N PRO A 148 20.05 13.60 -0.51
CA PRO A 148 19.93 14.74 -1.43
C PRO A 148 18.87 14.48 -2.50
N VAL A 149 18.21 15.56 -2.96
CA VAL A 149 17.14 15.47 -3.98
C VAL A 149 17.68 14.90 -5.29
N GLU A 150 18.91 15.21 -5.65
CA GLU A 150 19.59 14.76 -6.85
C GLU A 150 19.75 13.22 -6.94
N LYS A 151 19.71 12.55 -5.80
CA LYS A 151 19.77 11.07 -5.78
C LYS A 151 18.46 10.39 -6.19
N GLY A 152 17.36 11.10 -6.17
CA GLY A 152 16.04 10.57 -6.51
C GLY A 152 15.50 11.04 -7.86
N ALA A 153 16.29 11.87 -8.55
CA ALA A 153 15.97 12.40 -9.89
C ALA A 153 16.56 11.46 -11.02
#